data_f438213fd0ab211335d43a0334636f7b
#
_entry.id   f438213fd0ab211335d43a0334636f7b
#
_cell.length_a   1.000
_cell.length_b   1.000
_cell.length_c   1.000
_cell.angle_alpha   90.00
_cell.angle_beta   90.00
_cell.angle_gamma   90.00
#
_symmetry.space_group_name_H-M   'P 1'
#
loop_
_entity.id
_entity.type
_entity.pdbx_description
1 polymer ?
#
loop_
_entity_poly.entity_id
_entity_poly.type
_entity_poly.pdbx_seq_one_letter_code
_entity_poly.pdbx_strand_id
1 'polypeptide(L)'
;ISQPPLAEPHLLNPTRHSPLATCHSPFPTYLYPMSKDLLTNWQKKSGERQKEYKKFLHRANKNQVLKQLPALNEEAFEKIDCLQCANCCKNYSPRFTPPDIKRISKYLGMKEGDFRDAYLRVDEDGDNVMKEMPCSFLGADNYCSIYEVRPTDCARFPYMDDDFMLKRQPLALKNSSFCPITYFVIE
;
A
#
# COMPACT_ATOMS: atom_id res chain seq x y z
N ILE A 1 9.52 -6.72 37.67
CA ILE A 1 8.38 -6.77 36.75
C ILE A 1 8.94 -7.45 35.51
N SER A 2 8.69 -8.77 35.42
CA SER A 2 9.22 -9.63 34.35
C SER A 2 8.49 -9.34 33.06
N GLN A 3 9.22 -9.06 31.99
CA GLN A 3 8.65 -9.00 30.64
C GLN A 3 8.12 -10.39 30.27
N PRO A 4 6.95 -10.50 29.64
CA PRO A 4 6.49 -11.76 29.07
C PRO A 4 7.46 -12.17 27.94
N PRO A 5 7.71 -13.46 27.75
CA PRO A 5 8.58 -13.93 26.68
C PRO A 5 7.99 -13.54 25.34
N LEU A 6 8.83 -13.00 24.47
CA LEU A 6 8.53 -12.81 23.06
C LEU A 6 8.06 -14.16 22.52
N ALA A 7 6.82 -14.22 22.02
CA ALA A 7 6.33 -15.40 21.34
C ALA A 7 7.30 -15.71 20.19
N GLU A 8 7.95 -16.84 20.26
CA GLU A 8 8.76 -17.36 19.17
C GLU A 8 7.87 -17.38 17.90
N PRO A 9 8.39 -17.00 16.74
CA PRO A 9 7.66 -17.14 15.50
C PRO A 9 7.38 -18.64 15.34
N HIS A 10 6.11 -19.01 15.53
CA HIS A 10 5.67 -20.37 15.22
C HIS A 10 6.09 -20.66 13.78
N LEU A 11 7.06 -21.53 13.63
CA LEU A 11 7.45 -22.18 12.40
C LEU A 11 6.18 -22.71 11.74
N LEU A 12 5.64 -21.91 10.81
CA LEU A 12 4.53 -22.33 9.97
C LEU A 12 5.00 -23.56 9.21
N ASN A 13 4.36 -24.66 9.49
CA ASN A 13 4.58 -25.96 8.89
C ASN A 13 4.57 -25.83 7.36
N PRO A 14 5.67 -26.14 6.64
CA PRO A 14 5.79 -25.90 5.20
C PRO A 14 4.91 -26.81 4.32
N THR A 15 4.02 -27.62 4.90
CA THR A 15 3.24 -28.61 4.18
C THR A 15 1.80 -28.20 3.85
N ARG A 16 1.40 -26.94 4.08
CA ARG A 16 0.12 -26.41 3.61
C ARG A 16 0.31 -25.36 2.50
N HIS A 17 1.09 -25.69 1.52
CA HIS A 17 0.96 -25.05 0.22
C HIS A 17 -0.23 -25.70 -0.50
N SER A 18 -1.42 -25.19 -0.29
CA SER A 18 -2.44 -25.29 -1.34
C SER A 18 -1.83 -24.67 -2.61
N PRO A 19 -1.99 -25.33 -3.77
CA PRO A 19 -1.44 -24.79 -5.00
C PRO A 19 -2.02 -23.38 -5.17
N LEU A 20 -1.13 -22.40 -5.20
CA LEU A 20 -1.40 -21.04 -5.62
C LEU A 20 -2.31 -21.13 -6.85
N ALA A 21 -3.52 -20.59 -6.74
CA ALA A 21 -4.26 -20.22 -7.91
C ALA A 21 -3.35 -19.25 -8.65
N THR A 22 -2.58 -19.79 -9.57
CA THR A 22 -1.75 -19.04 -10.49
C THR A 22 -2.69 -18.13 -11.24
N CYS A 23 -2.69 -16.85 -10.88
CA CYS A 23 -3.18 -15.81 -11.75
C CYS A 23 -2.23 -15.84 -12.97
N HIS A 24 -2.45 -16.79 -13.84
CA HIS A 24 -1.83 -16.84 -15.15
C HIS A 24 -2.53 -15.78 -15.99
N SER A 25 -2.08 -14.57 -15.85
CA SER A 25 -2.24 -13.62 -16.94
C SER A 25 -1.48 -14.19 -18.13
N PRO A 26 -2.13 -14.34 -19.30
CA PRO A 26 -1.46 -14.84 -20.50
C PRO A 26 -0.60 -13.78 -21.18
N PHE A 27 -0.16 -12.77 -20.45
CA PHE A 27 0.70 -11.74 -20.97
C PHE A 27 2.17 -12.19 -20.87
N PRO A 28 2.93 -12.08 -21.97
CA PRO A 28 4.34 -12.42 -21.96
C PRO A 28 5.05 -11.56 -20.92
N THR A 29 5.88 -12.21 -20.11
CA THR A 29 6.83 -11.57 -19.19
C THR A 29 7.83 -10.72 -19.98
N TYR A 30 7.39 -9.59 -20.49
CA TYR A 30 8.29 -8.52 -20.87
C TYR A 30 8.79 -7.90 -19.56
N LEU A 31 9.96 -8.36 -19.15
CA LEU A 31 10.85 -7.62 -18.26
C LEU A 31 11.22 -6.31 -18.97
N TYR A 32 10.32 -5.33 -18.91
CA TYR A 32 10.74 -3.96 -19.16
C TYR A 32 11.61 -3.56 -17.97
N PRO A 33 12.91 -3.33 -18.19
CA PRO A 33 13.72 -2.72 -17.16
C PRO A 33 13.02 -1.39 -16.84
N MET A 34 12.65 -1.21 -15.55
CA MET A 34 12.21 0.10 -15.07
C MET A 34 13.16 1.12 -15.69
N SER A 35 12.65 2.09 -16.44
CA SER A 35 13.50 3.16 -16.91
C SER A 35 13.99 3.87 -15.64
N LYS A 36 15.22 3.58 -15.22
CA LYS A 36 15.87 4.19 -14.04
C LYS A 36 15.71 5.70 -14.06
N ASP A 37 15.56 6.27 -15.25
CA ASP A 37 15.41 7.68 -15.50
C ASP A 37 14.10 8.28 -14.96
N LEU A 38 12.97 7.56 -15.08
CA LEU A 38 11.67 8.08 -14.63
C LEU A 38 11.63 8.27 -13.11
N LEU A 39 12.15 7.29 -12.37
CA LEU A 39 12.18 7.32 -10.91
C LEU A 39 13.46 7.93 -10.35
N THR A 40 14.39 8.38 -11.18
CA THR A 40 15.59 9.08 -10.71
C THR A 40 15.18 10.41 -10.08
N ASN A 41 15.46 10.55 -8.76
CA ASN A 41 15.11 11.73 -7.97
C ASN A 41 13.61 12.11 -8.00
N TRP A 42 12.72 11.12 -8.21
CA TRP A 42 11.29 11.35 -8.36
C TRP A 42 10.67 12.08 -7.17
N GLN A 43 11.10 11.81 -5.96
CA GLN A 43 10.60 12.48 -4.75
C GLN A 43 10.91 13.98 -4.77
N LYS A 44 12.14 14.35 -5.19
CA LYS A 44 12.53 15.75 -5.37
C LYS A 44 11.71 16.41 -6.47
N LYS A 45 11.60 15.77 -7.63
CA LYS A 45 10.80 16.24 -8.77
C LYS A 45 9.33 16.44 -8.36
N SER A 46 8.74 15.47 -7.68
CA SER A 46 7.37 15.57 -7.17
C SER A 46 7.21 16.76 -6.23
N GLY A 47 8.14 16.97 -5.30
CA GLY A 47 8.10 18.11 -4.38
C GLY A 47 8.16 19.47 -5.11
N GLU A 48 9.03 19.60 -6.08
CA GLU A 48 9.20 20.83 -6.88
C GLU A 48 7.93 21.15 -7.71
N ARG A 49 7.23 20.11 -8.23
CA ARG A 49 6.08 20.27 -9.13
C ARG A 49 4.71 20.25 -8.45
N GLN A 50 4.63 20.19 -7.11
CA GLN A 50 3.35 20.15 -6.37
C GLN A 50 2.37 21.26 -6.77
N LYS A 51 2.87 22.50 -6.99
CA LYS A 51 2.03 23.63 -7.41
C LYS A 51 1.48 23.43 -8.82
N GLU A 52 2.27 22.85 -9.70
CA GLU A 52 1.89 22.55 -11.08
C GLU A 52 0.81 21.46 -11.11
N TYR A 53 1.02 20.34 -10.40
CA TYR A 53 0.05 19.26 -10.28
C TYR A 53 -1.28 19.75 -9.70
N LYS A 54 -1.24 20.56 -8.64
CA LYS A 54 -2.44 21.15 -8.06
C LYS A 54 -3.21 21.98 -9.09
N LYS A 55 -2.51 22.82 -9.85
CA LYS A 55 -3.09 23.66 -10.89
C LYS A 55 -3.70 22.81 -12.02
N PHE A 56 -3.01 21.75 -12.44
CA PHE A 56 -3.49 20.81 -13.44
C PHE A 56 -4.76 20.11 -12.96
N LEU A 57 -4.75 19.46 -11.81
CA LEU A 57 -5.90 18.74 -11.27
C LEU A 57 -7.13 19.63 -11.08
N HIS A 58 -6.94 20.92 -10.77
CA HIS A 58 -8.02 21.89 -10.62
C HIS A 58 -8.67 22.24 -11.96
N ARG A 59 -7.91 22.23 -13.06
CA ARG A 59 -8.35 22.63 -14.40
C ARG A 59 -8.73 21.47 -15.30
N ALA A 60 -8.25 20.28 -15.00
CA ALA A 60 -8.45 19.10 -15.81
C ALA A 60 -9.93 18.74 -15.95
N ASN A 61 -10.30 18.26 -17.12
CA ASN A 61 -11.63 17.70 -17.34
C ASN A 61 -11.74 16.38 -16.56
N LYS A 62 -12.55 16.39 -15.50
CA LYS A 62 -12.70 15.24 -14.59
C LYS A 62 -13.08 13.95 -15.30
N ASN A 63 -13.99 14.01 -16.26
CA ASN A 63 -14.45 12.83 -17.00
C ASN A 63 -13.34 12.25 -17.86
N GLN A 64 -12.51 13.10 -18.45
CA GLN A 64 -11.37 12.66 -19.25
C GLN A 64 -10.29 12.02 -18.35
N VAL A 65 -9.99 12.61 -17.21
CA VAL A 65 -9.05 12.03 -16.23
C VAL A 65 -9.56 10.67 -15.75
N LEU A 66 -10.82 10.57 -15.32
CA LEU A 66 -11.40 9.29 -14.84
C LEU A 66 -11.35 8.20 -15.90
N LYS A 67 -11.49 8.54 -17.17
CA LYS A 67 -11.42 7.58 -18.28
C LYS A 67 -10.00 7.02 -18.47
N GLN A 68 -8.98 7.81 -18.15
CA GLN A 68 -7.56 7.43 -18.36
C GLN A 68 -6.95 6.76 -17.12
N LEU A 69 -7.45 7.08 -15.92
CA LEU A 69 -6.85 6.61 -14.67
C LEU A 69 -6.64 5.10 -14.58
N PRO A 70 -7.60 4.22 -14.93
CA PRO A 70 -7.40 2.78 -14.82
C PRO A 70 -6.21 2.30 -15.66
N ALA A 71 -6.10 2.76 -16.90
CA ALA A 71 -5.01 2.38 -17.80
C ALA A 71 -3.64 2.90 -17.30
N LEU A 72 -3.59 4.15 -16.82
CA LEU A 72 -2.36 4.72 -16.24
C LEU A 72 -1.95 4.01 -14.96
N ASN A 73 -2.94 3.62 -14.13
CA ASN A 73 -2.67 2.87 -12.91
C ASN A 73 -2.12 1.48 -13.22
N GLU A 74 -2.71 0.76 -14.18
CA GLU A 74 -2.22 -0.54 -14.65
C GLU A 74 -0.79 -0.42 -15.18
N GLU A 75 -0.52 0.53 -16.06
CA GLU A 75 0.81 0.81 -16.58
C GLU A 75 1.83 1.12 -15.48
N ALA A 76 1.41 1.86 -14.45
CA ALA A 76 2.28 2.17 -13.31
C ALA A 76 2.67 0.90 -12.53
N PHE A 77 1.73 -0.02 -12.30
CA PHE A 77 1.99 -1.28 -11.61
C PHE A 77 2.81 -2.27 -12.44
N GLU A 78 2.71 -2.23 -13.77
CA GLU A 78 3.59 -3.01 -14.65
C GLU A 78 5.06 -2.54 -14.57
N LYS A 79 5.28 -1.24 -14.39
CA LYS A 79 6.61 -0.62 -14.37
C LYS A 79 7.23 -0.54 -12.97
N ILE A 80 6.43 -0.57 -11.93
CA ILE A 80 6.85 -0.31 -10.55
C ILE A 80 6.45 -1.46 -9.65
N ASP A 81 7.44 -2.21 -9.18
CA ASP A 81 7.24 -3.31 -8.24
C ASP A 81 7.14 -2.79 -6.80
N CYS A 82 5.94 -2.93 -6.21
CA CYS A 82 5.69 -2.55 -4.83
C CYS A 82 6.53 -3.32 -3.81
N LEU A 83 6.90 -4.59 -4.11
CA LEU A 83 7.71 -5.41 -3.22
C LEU A 83 9.15 -4.91 -3.14
N GLN A 84 9.69 -4.39 -4.25
CA GLN A 84 11.01 -3.75 -4.21
C GLN A 84 10.97 -2.41 -3.47
N CYS A 85 9.86 -1.69 -3.55
CA CYS A 85 9.70 -0.39 -2.91
C CYS A 85 9.39 -0.51 -1.41
N ALA A 86 8.28 -1.16 -1.06
CA ALA A 86 7.70 -1.29 0.29
C ALA A 86 7.65 0.01 1.11
N ASN A 87 7.72 1.18 0.48
CA ASN A 87 7.86 2.47 1.17
C ASN A 87 6.65 2.80 2.05
N CYS A 88 5.44 2.47 1.61
CA CYS A 88 4.23 2.63 2.42
C CYS A 88 4.29 1.75 3.67
N CYS A 89 4.67 0.48 3.54
CA CYS A 89 4.78 -0.46 4.67
C CYS A 89 5.89 -0.09 5.66
N LYS A 90 6.92 0.63 5.21
CA LYS A 90 8.03 1.08 6.04
C LYS A 90 7.72 2.36 6.82
N ASN A 91 6.86 3.23 6.28
CA ASN A 91 6.73 4.60 6.79
C ASN A 91 5.32 5.04 7.16
N TYR A 92 4.28 4.33 6.69
CA TYR A 92 2.89 4.76 6.89
C TYR A 92 2.00 3.61 7.35
N SER A 93 1.20 3.88 8.37
CA SER A 93 0.19 2.93 8.83
C SER A 93 -1.10 3.08 8.04
N PRO A 94 -1.72 1.96 7.61
CA PRO A 94 -3.11 1.99 7.18
C PRO A 94 -4.04 2.18 8.38
N ARG A 95 -5.28 2.58 8.12
CA ARG A 95 -6.37 2.43 9.09
C ARG A 95 -6.84 0.99 9.11
N PHE A 96 -7.15 0.52 10.30
CA PHE A 96 -7.78 -0.78 10.51
C PHE A 96 -9.24 -0.59 10.89
N THR A 97 -10.14 -0.85 9.96
CA THR A 97 -11.58 -0.82 10.25
C THR A 97 -11.98 -2.05 11.09
N PRO A 98 -13.13 -2.01 11.82
CA PRO A 98 -13.61 -3.17 12.56
C PRO A 98 -13.69 -4.45 11.71
N PRO A 99 -14.18 -4.42 10.44
CA PRO A 99 -14.13 -5.58 9.55
C PRO A 99 -12.72 -6.08 9.24
N ASP A 100 -11.74 -5.17 9.10
CA ASP A 100 -10.34 -5.54 8.88
C ASP A 100 -9.79 -6.26 10.10
N ILE A 101 -10.00 -5.71 11.28
CA ILE A 101 -9.55 -6.30 12.56
C ILE A 101 -10.11 -7.72 12.72
N LYS A 102 -11.42 -7.88 12.51
CA LYS A 102 -12.08 -9.19 12.58
C LYS A 102 -11.50 -10.20 11.60
N ARG A 103 -11.23 -9.78 10.37
CA ARG A 103 -10.67 -10.64 9.31
C ARG A 103 -9.24 -11.05 9.63
N ILE A 104 -8.42 -10.08 10.02
CA ILE A 104 -6.99 -10.30 10.28
C ILE A 104 -6.79 -11.12 11.56
N SER A 105 -7.49 -10.79 12.66
CA SER A 105 -7.40 -11.54 13.91
C SER A 105 -7.81 -13.01 13.72
N LYS A 106 -8.88 -13.26 12.95
CA LYS A 106 -9.29 -14.64 12.58
C LYS A 106 -8.18 -15.36 11.80
N TYR A 107 -7.55 -14.70 10.84
CA TYR A 107 -6.47 -15.28 10.05
C TYR A 107 -5.26 -15.64 10.91
N LEU A 108 -4.92 -14.79 11.89
CA LEU A 108 -3.82 -14.99 12.83
C LEU A 108 -4.17 -15.95 13.99
N GLY A 109 -5.42 -16.43 14.09
CA GLY A 109 -5.87 -17.27 15.20
C GLY A 109 -5.97 -16.54 16.53
N MET A 110 -6.15 -15.22 16.53
CA MET A 110 -6.21 -14.36 17.71
C MET A 110 -7.62 -13.86 17.99
N LYS A 111 -7.92 -13.47 19.24
CA LYS A 111 -9.11 -12.68 19.53
C LYS A 111 -8.89 -11.22 19.06
N GLU A 112 -9.98 -10.53 18.69
CA GLU A 112 -9.90 -9.14 18.21
C GLU A 112 -9.30 -8.17 19.24
N GLY A 113 -9.58 -8.39 20.54
CA GLY A 113 -8.98 -7.60 21.63
C GLY A 113 -7.47 -7.80 21.69
N ASP A 114 -7.02 -9.07 21.71
CA ASP A 114 -5.59 -9.40 21.77
C ASP A 114 -4.84 -8.85 20.54
N PHE A 115 -5.48 -8.88 19.37
CA PHE A 115 -4.93 -8.28 18.14
C PHE A 115 -4.77 -6.75 18.27
N ARG A 116 -5.79 -6.05 18.78
CA ARG A 116 -5.71 -4.61 19.02
C ARG A 116 -4.59 -4.29 20.00
N ASP A 117 -4.55 -5.01 21.11
CA ASP A 117 -3.57 -4.78 22.16
C ASP A 117 -2.14 -5.09 21.71
N ALA A 118 -1.95 -6.06 20.83
CA ALA A 118 -0.62 -6.42 20.31
C ALA A 118 -0.11 -5.44 19.24
N TYR A 119 -0.97 -5.10 18.27
CA TYR A 119 -0.52 -4.47 17.02
C TYR A 119 -1.02 -3.04 16.80
N LEU A 120 -2.12 -2.63 17.45
CA LEU A 120 -2.79 -1.37 17.12
C LEU A 120 -2.73 -0.37 18.28
N ARG A 121 -2.77 0.89 17.90
CA ARG A 121 -3.06 2.03 18.78
C ARG A 121 -4.16 2.88 18.16
N VAL A 122 -4.81 3.68 18.94
CA VAL A 122 -5.74 4.71 18.45
C VAL A 122 -4.93 5.99 18.23
N ASP A 123 -5.07 6.60 17.07
CA ASP A 123 -4.41 7.87 16.74
C ASP A 123 -5.27 9.08 17.18
N GLU A 124 -4.83 10.28 16.81
CA GLU A 124 -5.49 11.55 17.17
C GLU A 124 -6.87 11.71 16.52
N ASP A 125 -7.09 11.07 15.38
CA ASP A 125 -8.37 11.08 14.65
C ASP A 125 -9.34 9.98 15.15
N GLY A 126 -8.91 9.14 16.11
CA GLY A 126 -9.68 8.03 16.64
C GLY A 126 -9.62 6.76 15.80
N ASP A 127 -8.73 6.72 14.82
CA ASP A 127 -8.54 5.57 13.95
C ASP A 127 -7.60 4.53 14.57
N ASN A 128 -7.88 3.24 14.35
CA ASN A 128 -6.93 2.19 14.72
C ASN A 128 -5.83 2.13 13.67
N VAL A 129 -4.60 2.33 14.10
CA VAL A 129 -3.38 2.34 13.27
C VAL A 129 -2.31 1.44 13.89
N MET A 130 -1.28 1.08 13.14
CA MET A 130 -0.16 0.28 13.68
C MET A 130 0.49 0.99 14.87
N LYS A 131 0.89 0.23 15.89
CA LYS A 131 1.66 0.77 17.02
C LYS A 131 3.03 1.26 16.59
N GLU A 132 3.66 0.49 15.72
CA GLU A 132 5.06 0.69 15.34
C GLU A 132 5.21 0.68 13.82
N MET A 133 6.25 1.35 13.35
CA MET A 133 6.70 1.31 11.97
C MET A 133 8.21 0.97 11.96
N PRO A 134 8.67 0.21 11.00
CA PRO A 134 7.96 -0.45 9.89
C PRO A 134 6.83 -1.37 10.34
N CYS A 135 5.82 -1.56 9.46
CA CYS A 135 4.67 -2.42 9.74
C CYS A 135 5.11 -3.80 10.25
N SER A 136 4.53 -4.26 11.38
CA SER A 136 4.88 -5.55 12.00
C SER A 136 4.61 -6.78 11.10
N PHE A 137 3.85 -6.60 10.03
CA PHE A 137 3.55 -7.66 9.05
C PHE A 137 4.46 -7.62 7.82
N LEU A 138 5.42 -6.69 7.78
CA LEU A 138 6.39 -6.58 6.69
C LEU A 138 7.59 -7.49 6.97
N GLY A 139 7.82 -8.48 6.13
CA GLY A 139 8.99 -9.34 6.16
C GLY A 139 10.27 -8.62 5.68
N ALA A 140 11.42 -9.21 5.98
CA ALA A 140 12.72 -8.70 5.52
C ALA A 140 12.86 -8.70 3.99
N ASP A 141 12.08 -9.52 3.32
CA ASP A 141 11.95 -9.63 1.86
C ASP A 141 10.93 -8.65 1.25
N ASN A 142 10.42 -7.73 2.06
CA ASN A 142 9.32 -6.81 1.75
C ASN A 142 7.97 -7.49 1.48
N TYR A 143 7.81 -8.79 1.75
CA TYR A 143 6.50 -9.44 1.68
C TYR A 143 5.66 -9.16 2.91
N CYS A 144 4.35 -9.02 2.70
CA CYS A 144 3.39 -8.86 3.78
C CYS A 144 2.88 -10.23 4.24
N SER A 145 3.11 -10.59 5.50
CA SER A 145 2.68 -11.88 6.06
C SER A 145 1.15 -12.07 6.14
N ILE A 146 0.40 -10.97 6.03
CA ILE A 146 -1.08 -10.97 6.01
C ILE A 146 -1.63 -10.47 4.67
N TYR A 147 -0.88 -10.62 3.57
CA TYR A 147 -1.23 -10.02 2.27
C TYR A 147 -2.65 -10.33 1.82
N GLU A 148 -3.10 -11.58 1.96
CA GLU A 148 -4.44 -12.03 1.55
C GLU A 148 -5.58 -11.41 2.37
N VAL A 149 -5.28 -11.02 3.59
CA VAL A 149 -6.23 -10.42 4.53
C VAL A 149 -5.86 -9.00 4.95
N ARG A 150 -4.96 -8.37 4.19
CA ARG A 150 -4.47 -7.03 4.49
C ARG A 150 -5.59 -6.01 4.66
N PRO A 151 -5.39 -4.94 5.43
CA PRO A 151 -6.39 -3.88 5.59
C PRO A 151 -6.91 -3.36 4.25
N THR A 152 -8.16 -2.95 4.24
CA THR A 152 -8.80 -2.38 3.05
C THR A 152 -8.03 -1.17 2.51
N ASP A 153 -7.48 -0.34 3.40
CA ASP A 153 -6.63 0.79 3.01
C ASP A 153 -5.36 0.33 2.28
N CYS A 154 -4.71 -0.75 2.73
CA CYS A 154 -3.57 -1.33 2.02
C CYS A 154 -3.95 -1.89 0.66
N ALA A 155 -5.11 -2.57 0.59
CA ALA A 155 -5.57 -3.20 -0.65
C ALA A 155 -5.92 -2.18 -1.75
N ARG A 156 -6.36 -0.99 -1.35
CA ARG A 156 -6.77 0.08 -2.27
C ARG A 156 -5.69 1.11 -2.55
N PHE A 157 -4.65 1.14 -1.70
CA PHE A 157 -3.56 2.09 -1.90
C PHE A 157 -2.81 1.80 -3.21
N PRO A 158 -2.48 2.80 -4.04
CA PRO A 158 -2.49 4.24 -3.77
C PRO A 158 -3.76 4.99 -4.21
N TYR A 159 -4.89 4.32 -4.45
CA TYR A 159 -6.18 4.91 -4.82
C TYR A 159 -6.17 5.67 -6.16
N MET A 160 -5.43 5.15 -7.13
CA MET A 160 -5.25 5.79 -8.43
C MET A 160 -6.09 5.18 -9.55
N ASP A 161 -6.98 4.23 -9.25
CA ASP A 161 -7.84 3.51 -10.19
C ASP A 161 -9.27 4.06 -10.27
N ASP A 162 -9.65 4.97 -9.37
CA ASP A 162 -11.00 5.50 -9.24
C ASP A 162 -11.03 7.05 -9.03
N ASP A 163 -12.21 7.58 -8.76
CA ASP A 163 -12.42 9.02 -8.55
C ASP A 163 -11.89 9.56 -7.22
N PHE A 164 -11.31 8.70 -6.37
CA PHE A 164 -10.75 9.09 -5.09
C PHE A 164 -9.69 10.18 -5.23
N MET A 165 -8.81 10.05 -6.24
CA MET A 165 -7.78 11.04 -6.53
C MET A 165 -8.39 12.43 -6.74
N LEU A 166 -9.48 12.52 -7.51
CA LEU A 166 -10.14 13.79 -7.82
C LEU A 166 -10.92 14.37 -6.64
N LYS A 167 -11.48 13.50 -5.79
CA LYS A 167 -12.19 13.90 -4.55
C LYS A 167 -11.24 14.30 -3.43
N ARG A 168 -10.05 13.72 -3.38
CA ARG A 168 -9.04 13.89 -2.32
C ARG A 168 -7.72 14.41 -2.86
N GLN A 169 -7.77 15.41 -3.75
CA GLN A 169 -6.57 15.98 -4.39
C GLN A 169 -5.42 16.29 -3.43
N PRO A 170 -5.62 16.89 -2.24
CA PRO A 170 -4.51 17.13 -1.32
C PRO A 170 -3.80 15.85 -0.88
N LEU A 171 -4.54 14.76 -0.69
CA LEU A 171 -3.97 13.46 -0.33
C LEU A 171 -3.22 12.83 -1.51
N ALA A 172 -3.77 12.87 -2.71
CA ALA A 172 -3.10 12.40 -3.92
C ALA A 172 -1.78 13.14 -4.16
N LEU A 173 -1.79 14.45 -4.00
CA LEU A 173 -0.57 15.27 -4.09
C LEU A 173 0.46 14.90 -3.01
N LYS A 174 0.04 14.70 -1.76
CA LYS A 174 0.92 14.22 -0.70
C LYS A 174 1.49 12.85 -1.06
N ASN A 175 0.65 11.93 -1.54
CA ASN A 175 1.05 10.58 -1.92
C ASN A 175 2.06 10.57 -3.07
N SER A 176 2.00 11.52 -4.01
CA SER A 176 2.97 11.60 -5.11
C SER A 176 4.41 11.84 -4.64
N SER A 177 4.61 12.34 -3.43
CA SER A 177 5.94 12.56 -2.87
C SER A 177 6.55 11.33 -2.19
N PHE A 178 5.76 10.27 -1.95
CA PHE A 178 6.29 9.07 -1.31
C PHE A 178 5.88 7.74 -1.99
N CYS A 179 4.88 7.74 -2.86
CA CYS A 179 4.48 6.58 -3.65
C CYS A 179 4.88 6.77 -5.12
N PRO A 180 5.80 5.98 -5.65
CA PRO A 180 6.25 6.11 -7.04
C PRO A 180 5.13 5.83 -8.05
N ILE A 181 4.14 4.97 -7.71
CA ILE A 181 2.96 4.73 -8.56
C ILE A 181 2.12 6.00 -8.65
N THR A 182 1.82 6.65 -7.52
CA THR A 182 1.09 7.93 -7.52
C THR A 182 1.85 9.00 -8.30
N TYR A 183 3.17 9.07 -8.13
CA TYR A 183 4.01 10.00 -8.89
C TYR A 183 3.87 9.75 -10.39
N PHE A 184 4.02 8.51 -10.83
CA PHE A 184 3.93 8.12 -12.24
C PHE A 184 2.58 8.53 -12.87
N VAL A 185 1.49 8.29 -12.15
CA VAL A 185 0.13 8.58 -12.67
C VAL A 185 -0.16 10.08 -12.74
N ILE A 186 0.44 10.89 -11.87
CA ILE A 186 0.22 12.35 -11.84
C ILE A 186 1.15 13.08 -12.81
N GLU A 187 2.37 12.54 -13.08
CA GLU A 187 3.36 13.10 -14.00
C GLU A 187 2.93 13.01 -15.45
#